data_769fd4fb8ba26f8deab2f25ff0470d5f
#
_entry.id   769fd4fb8ba26f8deab2f25ff0470d5f
#
_cell.length_a   1.000
_cell.length_b   1.000
_cell.length_c   1.000
_cell.angle_alpha   90.00
_cell.angle_beta   90.00
_cell.angle_gamma   90.00
#
_symmetry.space_group_name_H-M   'P 1'
#
loop_
_entity.id
_entity.type
_entity.pdbx_description
1 polymer ?
#
loop_
_entity_poly.entity_id
_entity_poly.type
_entity_poly.pdbx_seq_one_letter_code
_entity_poly.pdbx_strand_id
1 'polypeptide(L)'
;MFLTNAVLRFLSPRVIVRAHCDLPCGVYDPEQARIEAESCYKIVEKYAANDDVAYRTRALAIKEERAELVKHHLDVLWHDYFKPEHLEKVPNLHDLFWQANKQVSKVKASTDIADAKRLLELIDEVDAAWKATGGLDKTRVAGRPS
;
A
#
# COMPACT_ATOMS: atom_id res chain seq x y z
N MET A 1 -1.54 24.87 -38.24
CA MET A 1 -0.81 24.91 -36.94
C MET A 1 -1.73 24.96 -35.71
N PHE A 2 -3.05 25.14 -35.87
CA PHE A 2 -4.01 25.24 -34.73
C PHE A 2 -4.68 23.90 -34.34
N LEU A 3 -4.60 22.86 -35.17
CA LEU A 3 -5.23 21.54 -34.92
C LEU A 3 -4.42 20.65 -33.94
N THR A 4 -3.12 20.87 -33.82
CA THR A 4 -2.24 20.07 -32.97
C THR A 4 -2.45 20.30 -31.46
N ASN A 5 -2.78 21.51 -31.05
CA ASN A 5 -2.99 21.84 -29.64
C ASN A 5 -4.34 21.32 -29.09
N ALA A 6 -5.37 21.22 -29.93
CA ALA A 6 -6.66 20.70 -29.53
C ALA A 6 -6.61 19.16 -29.33
N VAL A 7 -5.90 18.46 -30.21
CA VAL A 7 -5.69 17.00 -30.10
C VAL A 7 -4.83 16.66 -28.88
N LEU A 8 -3.76 17.40 -28.62
CA LEU A 8 -2.92 17.22 -27.45
C LEU A 8 -3.67 17.45 -26.13
N ARG A 9 -4.58 18.42 -26.08
CA ARG A 9 -5.44 18.66 -24.90
C ARG A 9 -6.46 17.53 -24.69
N PHE A 10 -6.92 16.88 -25.75
CA PHE A 10 -7.85 15.75 -25.65
C PHE A 10 -7.14 14.46 -25.21
N LEU A 11 -5.87 14.30 -25.56
CA LEU A 11 -5.02 13.16 -25.21
C LEU A 11 -4.25 13.36 -23.89
N SER A 12 -4.32 14.55 -23.29
CA SER A 12 -3.69 14.79 -22.00
C SER A 12 -4.40 13.99 -20.90
N PRO A 13 -3.65 13.23 -20.06
CA PRO A 13 -4.25 12.47 -18.98
C PRO A 13 -4.96 13.42 -18.02
N ARG A 14 -6.22 13.12 -17.70
CA ARG A 14 -7.00 13.90 -16.71
C ARG A 14 -6.57 13.67 -15.27
N VAL A 15 -5.81 12.61 -15.05
CA VAL A 15 -5.29 12.24 -13.74
C VAL A 15 -3.77 12.29 -13.81
N ILE A 16 -3.18 13.21 -13.06
CA ILE A 16 -1.74 13.25 -12.83
C ILE A 16 -1.51 12.46 -11.54
N VAL A 17 -0.92 11.28 -11.67
CA VAL A 17 -0.44 10.54 -10.50
C VAL A 17 0.81 11.28 -10.01
N ARG A 18 0.74 11.82 -8.80
CA ARG A 18 1.91 12.37 -8.13
C ARG A 18 2.59 11.26 -7.36
N ALA A 19 3.89 11.11 -7.56
CA ALA A 19 4.73 10.33 -6.64
C ALA A 19 4.65 10.94 -5.23
N HIS A 20 4.98 10.15 -4.22
CA HIS A 20 4.91 10.59 -2.82
C HIS A 20 5.71 11.89 -2.59
N CYS A 21 6.94 11.96 -3.11
CA CYS A 21 7.80 13.15 -3.12
C CYS A 21 8.77 13.11 -4.30
N ASP A 22 9.06 14.27 -4.87
CA ASP A 22 10.16 14.44 -5.84
C ASP A 22 11.52 14.61 -5.13
N LEU A 23 11.51 14.82 -3.81
CA LEU A 23 12.70 14.95 -2.98
C LEU A 23 12.74 13.83 -1.94
N PRO A 24 13.90 13.23 -1.66
CA PRO A 24 14.08 12.29 -0.55
C PRO A 24 13.83 12.99 0.78
N CYS A 25 12.60 12.98 1.25
CA CYS A 25 12.21 13.71 2.46
C CYS A 25 12.70 13.04 3.75
N GLY A 26 13.09 11.75 3.69
CA GLY A 26 13.52 10.98 4.84
C GLY A 26 12.40 10.59 5.80
N VAL A 27 11.14 10.84 5.44
CA VAL A 27 9.97 10.50 6.26
C VAL A 27 9.25 9.31 5.64
N TYR A 28 9.54 8.13 6.13
CA TYR A 28 9.00 6.86 5.64
C TYR A 28 8.50 6.03 6.81
N ASP A 29 7.26 5.50 6.70
CA ASP A 29 6.64 4.72 7.76
C ASP A 29 5.67 3.68 7.17
N PRO A 30 5.81 2.37 7.48
CA PRO A 30 4.90 1.32 7.06
C PRO A 30 3.47 1.47 7.60
N GLU A 31 3.25 2.31 8.61
CA GLU A 31 1.95 2.51 9.26
C GLU A 31 0.85 2.93 8.29
N GLN A 32 1.19 3.69 7.24
CA GLN A 32 0.21 4.04 6.21
C GLN A 32 -0.31 2.79 5.47
N ALA A 33 0.58 1.88 5.10
CA ALA A 33 0.18 0.60 4.49
C ALA A 33 -0.65 -0.25 5.46
N ARG A 34 -0.31 -0.24 6.76
CA ARG A 34 -1.03 -0.96 7.81
C ARG A 34 -2.46 -0.46 7.95
N ILE A 35 -2.67 0.86 8.05
CA ILE A 35 -4.00 1.46 8.20
C ILE A 35 -4.91 1.03 7.04
N GLU A 36 -4.40 1.03 5.81
CA GLU A 36 -5.17 0.64 4.64
C GLU A 36 -5.43 -0.87 4.60
N ALA A 37 -4.48 -1.70 5.04
CA ALA A 37 -4.66 -3.14 5.14
C ALA A 37 -5.68 -3.52 6.24
N GLU A 38 -5.66 -2.85 7.38
CA GLU A 38 -6.67 -3.00 8.44
C GLU A 38 -8.06 -2.58 7.96
N SER A 39 -8.13 -1.51 7.16
CA SER A 39 -9.38 -1.10 6.51
C SER A 39 -9.93 -2.20 5.61
N CYS A 40 -9.09 -2.84 4.80
CA CYS A 40 -9.49 -3.98 3.97
C CYS A 40 -10.02 -5.14 4.84
N TYR A 41 -9.31 -5.49 5.92
CA TYR A 41 -9.74 -6.54 6.85
C TYR A 41 -11.12 -6.25 7.45
N LYS A 42 -11.30 -5.04 7.98
CA LYS A 42 -12.57 -4.62 8.59
C LYS A 42 -13.72 -4.55 7.58
N ILE A 43 -13.44 -4.19 6.34
CA ILE A 43 -14.46 -4.19 5.27
C ILE A 43 -14.89 -5.62 4.97
N VAL A 44 -13.97 -6.59 4.90
CA VAL A 44 -14.30 -8.01 4.67
C VAL A 44 -15.14 -8.57 5.81
N GLU A 45 -14.81 -8.27 7.08
CA GLU A 45 -15.62 -8.66 8.24
C GLU A 45 -17.07 -8.13 8.11
N LYS A 46 -17.22 -6.84 7.81
CA LYS A 46 -18.54 -6.20 7.68
C LYS A 46 -19.30 -6.69 6.45
N TYR A 47 -18.60 -6.98 5.35
CA TYR A 47 -19.18 -7.58 4.15
C TYR A 47 -19.80 -8.94 4.44
N ALA A 48 -19.09 -9.79 5.20
CA ALA A 48 -19.57 -11.11 5.57
C ALA A 48 -20.78 -11.06 6.52
N ALA A 49 -20.88 -10.02 7.34
CA ALA A 49 -21.95 -9.85 8.32
C ALA A 49 -23.21 -9.12 7.79
N ASN A 50 -23.23 -8.71 6.52
CA ASN A 50 -24.32 -7.91 5.97
C ASN A 50 -24.79 -8.46 4.61
N ASP A 51 -26.10 -8.70 4.44
CA ASP A 51 -26.69 -9.26 3.22
C ASP A 51 -27.29 -8.20 2.30
N ASP A 52 -27.28 -6.92 2.68
CA ASP A 52 -27.77 -5.83 1.83
C ASP A 52 -26.88 -5.66 0.58
N VAL A 53 -27.47 -5.76 -0.58
CA VAL A 53 -26.77 -5.72 -1.88
C VAL A 53 -26.09 -4.37 -2.11
N ALA A 54 -26.73 -3.28 -1.77
CA ALA A 54 -26.17 -1.95 -1.95
C ALA A 54 -24.96 -1.73 -1.04
N TYR A 55 -25.06 -2.19 0.22
CA TYR A 55 -23.94 -2.18 1.16
C TYR A 55 -22.75 -3.01 0.67
N ARG A 56 -23.01 -4.26 0.25
CA ARG A 56 -21.96 -5.17 -0.27
C ARG A 56 -21.26 -4.62 -1.50
N THR A 57 -22.01 -4.07 -2.44
CA THR A 57 -21.45 -3.45 -3.66
C THR A 57 -20.51 -2.29 -3.29
N ARG A 58 -20.95 -1.42 -2.40
CA ARG A 58 -20.13 -0.30 -1.92
C ARG A 58 -18.89 -0.79 -1.14
N ALA A 59 -19.05 -1.79 -0.28
CA ALA A 59 -17.95 -2.36 0.48
C ALA A 59 -16.84 -2.91 -0.40
N LEU A 60 -17.20 -3.62 -1.50
CA LEU A 60 -16.21 -4.13 -2.46
C LEU A 60 -15.45 -3.00 -3.15
N ALA A 61 -16.13 -1.95 -3.60
CA ALA A 61 -15.50 -0.80 -4.25
C ALA A 61 -14.51 -0.10 -3.31
N ILE A 62 -14.91 0.14 -2.06
CA ILE A 62 -14.05 0.79 -1.05
C ILE A 62 -12.87 -0.14 -0.68
N LYS A 63 -13.10 -1.45 -0.53
CA LYS A 63 -12.02 -2.42 -0.27
C LYS A 63 -10.97 -2.39 -1.37
N GLU A 64 -11.39 -2.35 -2.63
CA GLU A 64 -10.47 -2.28 -3.76
C GLU A 64 -9.63 -1.01 -3.75
N GLU A 65 -10.24 0.13 -3.46
CA GLU A 65 -9.54 1.41 -3.31
C GLU A 65 -8.52 1.38 -2.17
N ARG A 66 -8.91 0.85 -0.99
CA ARG A 66 -7.97 0.72 0.15
C ARG A 66 -6.82 -0.23 -0.17
N ALA A 67 -7.08 -1.35 -0.82
CA ALA A 67 -6.04 -2.28 -1.25
C ALA A 67 -5.07 -1.63 -2.26
N GLU A 68 -5.54 -0.78 -3.16
CA GLU A 68 -4.65 -0.02 -4.06
C GLU A 68 -3.74 0.94 -3.28
N LEU A 69 -4.25 1.56 -2.22
CA LEU A 69 -3.42 2.41 -1.35
C LEU A 69 -2.38 1.60 -0.58
N VAL A 70 -2.67 0.36 -0.17
CA VAL A 70 -1.63 -0.53 0.40
C VAL A 70 -0.47 -0.70 -0.59
N LYS A 71 -0.76 -1.00 -1.86
CA LYS A 71 0.29 -1.10 -2.90
C LYS A 71 1.09 0.18 -3.02
N HIS A 72 0.40 1.31 -3.12
CA HIS A 72 1.05 2.61 -3.23
C HIS A 72 2.04 2.84 -2.08
N HIS A 73 1.65 2.59 -0.84
CA HIS A 73 2.53 2.79 0.32
C HIS A 73 3.68 1.76 0.39
N LEU A 74 3.45 0.52 -0.06
CA LEU A 74 4.53 -0.45 -0.24
C LEU A 74 5.53 -0.01 -1.31
N ASP A 75 5.06 0.50 -2.44
CA ASP A 75 5.89 0.99 -3.53
C ASP A 75 6.76 2.17 -3.10
N VAL A 76 6.21 3.10 -2.31
CA VAL A 76 6.97 4.21 -1.72
C VAL A 76 8.11 3.70 -0.85
N LEU A 77 7.85 2.72 0.03
CA LEU A 77 8.91 2.13 0.86
C LEU A 77 9.96 1.42 0.01
N TRP A 78 9.52 0.66 -0.99
CA TRP A 78 10.39 -0.10 -1.85
C TRP A 78 11.32 0.77 -2.70
N HIS A 79 10.79 1.81 -3.33
CA HIS A 79 11.54 2.65 -4.25
C HIS A 79 12.38 3.73 -3.56
N ASP A 80 11.88 4.27 -2.43
CA ASP A 80 12.45 5.49 -1.86
C ASP A 80 13.19 5.24 -0.54
N TYR A 81 12.75 4.27 0.27
CA TYR A 81 13.38 3.98 1.56
C TYR A 81 14.43 2.87 1.48
N PHE A 82 14.05 1.69 0.95
CA PHE A 82 14.93 0.55 0.92
C PHE A 82 16.06 0.72 -0.09
N LYS A 83 17.28 0.25 0.28
CA LYS A 83 18.50 0.38 -0.50
C LYS A 83 19.23 -0.96 -0.54
N PRO A 84 20.17 -1.16 -1.48
CA PRO A 84 20.92 -2.42 -1.61
C PRO A 84 21.61 -2.86 -0.31
N GLU A 85 22.16 -1.92 0.47
CA GLU A 85 22.82 -2.24 1.73
C GLU A 85 21.88 -2.83 2.80
N HIS A 86 20.58 -2.60 2.69
CA HIS A 86 19.60 -3.19 3.62
C HIS A 86 19.44 -4.70 3.45
N LEU A 87 19.87 -5.26 2.30
CA LEU A 87 19.87 -6.70 2.06
C LEU A 87 20.82 -7.47 2.98
N GLU A 88 21.87 -6.81 3.52
CA GLU A 88 22.75 -7.42 4.53
C GLU A 88 21.99 -7.76 5.80
N LYS A 89 21.01 -6.93 6.19
CA LYS A 89 20.19 -7.12 7.40
C LYS A 89 18.92 -7.91 7.13
N VAL A 90 18.35 -7.79 5.93
CA VAL A 90 17.10 -8.43 5.50
C VAL A 90 17.30 -9.09 4.14
N PRO A 91 17.93 -10.27 4.09
CA PRO A 91 18.28 -10.93 2.83
C PRO A 91 17.08 -11.29 1.94
N ASN A 92 15.91 -11.52 2.54
CA ASN A 92 14.67 -11.87 1.85
C ASN A 92 13.81 -10.67 1.47
N LEU A 93 14.35 -9.45 1.50
CA LEU A 93 13.59 -8.21 1.30
C LEU A 93 12.84 -8.17 -0.04
N HIS A 94 13.48 -8.61 -1.13
CA HIS A 94 12.84 -8.67 -2.45
C HIS A 94 11.62 -9.59 -2.48
N ASP A 95 11.77 -10.80 -1.92
CA ASP A 95 10.70 -11.78 -1.86
C ASP A 95 9.55 -11.31 -0.97
N LEU A 96 9.86 -10.69 0.18
CA LEU A 96 8.87 -10.12 1.09
C LEU A 96 7.97 -9.08 0.38
N PHE A 97 8.56 -8.12 -0.34
CA PHE A 97 7.79 -7.11 -1.07
C PHE A 97 7.00 -7.70 -2.23
N TRP A 98 7.57 -8.70 -2.93
CA TRP A 98 6.84 -9.41 -3.97
C TRP A 98 5.63 -10.15 -3.40
N GLN A 99 5.79 -10.87 -2.29
CA GLN A 99 4.69 -11.57 -1.62
C GLN A 99 3.63 -10.59 -1.12
N ALA A 100 4.02 -9.50 -0.47
CA ALA A 100 3.10 -8.48 0.03
C ALA A 100 2.25 -7.90 -1.11
N ASN A 101 2.86 -7.49 -2.21
CA ASN A 101 2.14 -6.96 -3.37
C ASN A 101 1.23 -8.00 -4.05
N LYS A 102 1.65 -9.28 -4.11
CA LYS A 102 0.79 -10.37 -4.60
C LYS A 102 -0.40 -10.60 -3.69
N GLN A 103 -0.19 -10.54 -2.37
CA GLN A 103 -1.28 -10.68 -1.39
C GLN A 103 -2.27 -9.51 -1.47
N VAL A 104 -1.81 -8.27 -1.70
CA VAL A 104 -2.71 -7.14 -1.98
C VAL A 104 -3.60 -7.44 -3.19
N SER A 105 -3.02 -7.94 -4.28
CA SER A 105 -3.79 -8.32 -5.48
C SER A 105 -4.83 -9.39 -5.17
N LYS A 106 -4.50 -10.35 -4.31
CA LYS A 106 -5.44 -11.37 -3.86
C LYS A 106 -6.58 -10.78 -3.04
N VAL A 107 -6.29 -9.88 -2.11
CA VAL A 107 -7.30 -9.16 -1.30
C VAL A 107 -8.23 -8.33 -2.18
N LYS A 108 -7.73 -7.71 -3.25
CA LYS A 108 -8.59 -7.00 -4.23
C LYS A 108 -9.66 -7.91 -4.81
N ALA A 109 -9.30 -9.12 -5.20
CA ALA A 109 -10.18 -10.07 -5.87
C ALA A 109 -11.01 -10.96 -4.91
N SER A 110 -10.65 -11.04 -3.63
CA SER A 110 -11.23 -11.96 -2.65
C SER A 110 -12.13 -11.26 -1.63
N THR A 111 -13.05 -12.01 -1.07
CA THR A 111 -13.82 -11.65 0.14
C THR A 111 -13.52 -12.59 1.31
N ASP A 112 -12.47 -13.40 1.19
CA ASP A 112 -12.02 -14.28 2.25
C ASP A 112 -11.25 -13.50 3.31
N ILE A 113 -11.68 -13.62 4.56
CA ILE A 113 -11.03 -12.95 5.70
C ILE A 113 -9.59 -13.45 5.92
N ALA A 114 -9.29 -14.69 5.55
CA ALA A 114 -7.96 -15.26 5.66
C ALA A 114 -6.96 -14.52 4.75
N ASP A 115 -7.39 -14.06 3.57
CA ASP A 115 -6.56 -13.29 2.67
C ASP A 115 -6.22 -11.91 3.22
N ALA A 116 -7.20 -11.24 3.81
CA ALA A 116 -6.98 -9.94 4.46
C ALA A 116 -6.10 -10.07 5.70
N LYS A 117 -6.26 -11.16 6.47
CA LYS A 117 -5.39 -11.46 7.62
C LYS A 117 -3.94 -11.70 7.18
N ARG A 118 -3.74 -12.51 6.13
CA ARG A 118 -2.39 -12.76 5.61
C ARG A 118 -1.71 -11.48 5.11
N LEU A 119 -2.48 -10.54 4.56
CA LEU A 119 -1.95 -9.23 4.19
C LEU A 119 -1.42 -8.48 5.40
N LEU A 120 -2.16 -8.44 6.52
CA LEU A 120 -1.70 -7.78 7.75
C LEU A 120 -0.40 -8.40 8.28
N GLU A 121 -0.28 -9.73 8.25
CA GLU A 121 0.94 -10.44 8.65
C GLU A 121 2.15 -10.02 7.79
N LEU A 122 1.97 -9.90 6.48
CA LEU A 122 3.02 -9.45 5.58
C LEU A 122 3.40 -7.97 5.80
N ILE A 123 2.44 -7.12 6.14
CA ILE A 123 2.73 -5.73 6.52
C ILE A 123 3.52 -5.68 7.85
N ASP A 124 3.25 -6.59 8.80
CA ASP A 124 4.04 -6.72 10.02
C ASP A 124 5.49 -7.12 9.72
N GLU A 125 5.69 -8.04 8.77
CA GLU A 125 7.02 -8.44 8.32
C GLU A 125 7.76 -7.25 7.63
N VAL A 126 7.05 -6.43 6.85
CA VAL A 126 7.61 -5.20 6.24
C VAL A 126 7.98 -4.19 7.32
N ASP A 127 7.14 -4.00 8.34
CA ASP A 127 7.45 -3.13 9.49
C ASP A 127 8.69 -3.61 10.25
N ALA A 128 8.81 -4.90 10.48
CA ALA A 128 9.99 -5.50 11.11
C ALA A 128 11.27 -5.27 10.27
N ALA A 129 11.19 -5.43 8.95
CA ALA A 129 12.29 -5.16 8.03
C ALA A 129 12.69 -3.67 8.04
N TRP A 130 11.71 -2.78 8.06
CA TRP A 130 11.92 -1.34 8.15
C TRP A 130 12.60 -0.95 9.47
N LYS A 131 12.16 -1.48 10.61
CA LYS A 131 12.78 -1.27 11.92
C LYS A 131 14.23 -1.80 11.95
N ALA A 132 14.46 -3.00 11.43
CA ALA A 132 15.79 -3.62 11.38
C ALA A 132 16.82 -2.81 10.57
N THR A 133 16.34 -2.03 9.59
CA THR A 133 17.19 -1.20 8.73
C THR A 133 17.35 0.25 9.21
N GLY A 134 16.82 0.59 10.38
CA GLY A 134 16.94 1.91 10.99
C GLY A 134 15.79 2.86 10.62
N GLY A 135 14.65 2.33 10.29
CA GLY A 135 13.46 3.10 9.90
C GLY A 135 12.97 4.03 11.01
N LEU A 136 13.06 3.62 12.28
CA LEU A 136 12.66 4.45 13.43
C LEU A 136 13.43 5.77 13.52
N ASP A 137 14.68 5.80 13.03
CA ASP A 137 15.48 7.03 12.98
C ASP A 137 15.05 7.98 11.86
N LYS A 138 14.23 7.48 10.92
CA LYS A 138 13.76 8.22 9.75
C LYS A 138 12.32 8.71 9.87
N THR A 139 11.53 8.10 10.74
CA THR A 139 10.16 8.57 10.98
C THR A 139 10.14 9.75 11.95
N ARG A 140 9.19 10.66 11.73
CA ARG A 140 8.91 11.76 12.66
C ARG A 140 7.56 11.62 13.36
N VAL A 141 6.93 10.46 13.23
CA VAL A 141 5.69 10.17 13.95
C VAL A 141 6.02 9.98 15.43
N ALA A 142 5.65 10.97 16.24
CA ALA A 142 5.89 10.95 17.69
C ALA A 142 5.11 9.79 18.35
N GLY A 143 5.79 9.07 19.25
CA GLY A 143 5.14 8.02 20.06
C GLY A 143 4.96 6.68 19.36
N ARG A 144 5.54 6.47 18.18
CA ARG A 144 5.54 5.14 17.57
C ARG A 144 6.32 4.17 18.46
N PRO A 145 5.74 3.03 18.88
CA PRO A 145 6.45 2.04 19.69
C PRO A 145 7.60 1.40 18.89
N SER A 146 8.71 1.17 19.58
CA SER A 146 9.91 0.50 19.05
C SER A 146 9.62 -0.96 18.72
#